data_b2cbb130214bf24cd21beb91205b56e0
#
_entry.id   b2cbb130214bf24cd21beb91205b56e0
#
_cell.length_a   1.000
_cell.length_b   1.000
_cell.length_c   1.000
_cell.angle_alpha   90.00
_cell.angle_beta   90.00
_cell.angle_gamma   90.00
#
_symmetry.space_group_name_H-M   'P 1'
#
loop_
_entity.id
_entity.type
_entity.pdbx_description
1 polymer ?
#
loop_
_entity_poly.entity_id
_entity_poly.type
_entity_poly.pdbx_seq_one_letter_code
_entity_poly.pdbx_strand_id
1 'polypeptide(L)'
;EYYKRRPRLPRSIIEEHREGILIGSACEAGELMQAIVKGASKEELLTIASFYDYLEIQPHTNNTFLIRKGIVPDEQALIDMNKTVIELGEALNKRVCATCDVHYLTPEEKIYREIMLTACGFPDADEQPDLHLRTTDEMLASFPYLSEEKAYEVVVANTRAINDSIEDIKPVPDGTYSPKIEGADEAFTEM
;
A
#
# COMPACT_ATOMS: atom_id res chain seq x y z
N GLU A 1 -3.05 2.60 24.24
CA GLU A 1 -1.75 1.90 24.36
C GLU A 1 -1.05 1.71 23.01
N TYR A 2 -1.81 1.60 21.89
CA TYR A 2 -1.28 1.36 20.55
C TYR A 2 -1.01 2.63 19.74
N TYR A 3 -1.19 3.80 20.31
CA TYR A 3 -0.94 5.07 19.67
C TYR A 3 0.30 5.78 20.27
N LYS A 4 1.34 5.90 19.44
CA LYS A 4 2.52 6.73 19.76
C LYS A 4 2.87 7.54 18.50
N ARG A 5 2.22 8.69 18.31
CA ARG A 5 2.26 9.55 17.11
C ARG A 5 1.63 8.89 15.86
N ARG A 6 1.69 7.56 15.73
CA ARG A 6 1.06 6.77 14.68
C ARG A 6 0.37 5.58 15.32
N PRO A 7 -0.82 5.17 14.87
CA PRO A 7 -1.45 3.95 15.33
C PRO A 7 -0.58 2.75 14.92
N ARG A 8 -0.36 1.84 15.87
CA ARG A 8 0.35 0.57 15.66
C ARG A 8 -0.48 -0.53 16.28
N LEU A 9 -1.05 -1.37 15.44
CA LEU A 9 -1.88 -2.48 15.87
C LEU A 9 -1.11 -3.80 15.72
N PRO A 10 -1.07 -4.65 16.76
CA PRO A 10 -0.61 -6.03 16.63
C PRO A 10 -1.52 -6.82 15.67
N ARG A 11 -0.97 -7.79 14.96
CA ARG A 11 -1.76 -8.70 14.10
C ARG A 11 -2.92 -9.35 14.84
N SER A 12 -2.71 -9.79 16.08
CA SER A 12 -3.76 -10.40 16.90
C SER A 12 -5.00 -9.52 17.07
N ILE A 13 -4.82 -8.21 17.23
CA ILE A 13 -5.94 -7.24 17.31
C ILE A 13 -6.62 -7.08 15.94
N ILE A 14 -5.85 -7.09 14.86
CA ILE A 14 -6.42 -7.05 13.51
C ILE A 14 -7.24 -8.31 13.24
N GLU A 15 -6.74 -9.47 13.62
CA GLU A 15 -7.42 -10.76 13.47
C GLU A 15 -8.71 -10.83 14.30
N GLU A 16 -8.70 -10.31 15.52
CA GLU A 16 -9.88 -10.21 16.39
C GLU A 16 -10.99 -9.34 15.76
N HIS A 17 -10.63 -8.33 14.95
CA HIS A 17 -11.55 -7.39 14.32
C HIS A 17 -11.61 -7.58 12.78
N ARG A 18 -11.33 -8.80 12.31
CA ARG A 18 -11.18 -9.08 10.88
C ARG A 18 -12.48 -9.01 10.09
N GLU A 19 -13.60 -9.24 10.73
CA GLU A 19 -14.91 -9.26 10.07
C GLU A 19 -15.22 -7.92 9.40
N GLY A 20 -15.59 -7.95 8.12
CA GLY A 20 -15.89 -6.76 7.32
C GLY A 20 -14.67 -5.94 6.88
N ILE A 21 -13.43 -6.45 7.03
CA ILE A 21 -12.21 -5.76 6.65
C ILE A 21 -11.46 -6.54 5.57
N LEU A 22 -11.12 -5.88 4.47
CA LEU A 22 -10.17 -6.37 3.46
C LEU A 22 -8.80 -5.74 3.71
N ILE A 23 -7.76 -6.57 3.77
CA ILE A 23 -6.38 -6.13 4.03
C ILE A 23 -5.50 -6.50 2.84
N GLY A 24 -4.87 -5.48 2.23
CA GLY A 24 -3.86 -5.64 1.20
C GLY A 24 -2.44 -5.70 1.75
N SER A 25 -1.51 -6.24 0.97
CA SER A 25 -0.10 -6.40 1.36
C SER A 25 0.70 -5.09 1.37
N ALA A 26 0.10 -3.99 0.95
CA ALA A 26 0.72 -2.67 0.83
C ALA A 26 1.90 -2.60 -0.17
N CYS A 27 2.62 -1.46 -0.18
CA CYS A 27 3.72 -1.14 -1.08
C CYS A 27 5.06 -1.76 -0.66
N GLU A 28 6.17 -1.22 -1.16
CA GLU A 28 7.54 -1.66 -0.83
C GLU A 28 7.88 -1.54 0.66
N ALA A 29 7.21 -0.67 1.40
CA ALA A 29 7.36 -0.54 2.84
C ALA A 29 6.55 -1.62 3.62
N GLY A 30 5.67 -2.34 2.94
CA GLY A 30 4.87 -3.43 3.52
C GLY A 30 5.72 -4.64 3.90
N GLU A 31 5.22 -5.43 4.82
CA GLU A 31 5.94 -6.59 5.36
C GLU A 31 6.32 -7.60 4.28
N LEU A 32 5.42 -7.88 3.33
CA LEU A 32 5.67 -8.84 2.26
C LEU A 32 6.83 -8.40 1.37
N MET A 33 6.80 -7.17 0.86
CA MET A 33 7.88 -6.64 0.02
C MET A 33 9.20 -6.53 0.79
N GLN A 34 9.17 -6.12 2.05
CA GLN A 34 10.36 -6.09 2.91
C GLN A 34 10.96 -7.49 3.14
N ALA A 35 10.13 -8.52 3.23
CA ALA A 35 10.59 -9.90 3.34
C ALA A 35 11.24 -10.37 2.02
N ILE A 36 10.65 -10.04 0.86
CA ILE A 36 11.22 -10.33 -0.47
C ILE A 36 12.60 -9.68 -0.61
N VAL A 37 12.71 -8.37 -0.30
CA VAL A 37 13.98 -7.62 -0.34
C VAL A 37 15.07 -8.25 0.54
N LYS A 38 14.69 -8.78 1.70
CA LYS A 38 15.61 -9.46 2.63
C LYS A 38 15.96 -10.89 2.21
N GLY A 39 15.40 -11.40 1.13
CA GLY A 39 15.64 -12.76 0.65
C GLY A 39 15.02 -13.84 1.52
N ALA A 40 13.85 -13.58 2.10
CA ALA A 40 13.11 -14.57 2.87
C ALA A 40 12.79 -15.82 2.03
N SER A 41 12.71 -16.97 2.67
CA SER A 41 12.38 -18.22 2.01
C SER A 41 10.97 -18.21 1.43
N LYS A 42 10.71 -19.02 0.41
CA LYS A 42 9.38 -19.16 -0.19
C LYS A 42 8.31 -19.52 0.85
N GLU A 43 8.64 -20.36 1.82
CA GLU A 43 7.75 -20.77 2.90
C GLU A 43 7.38 -19.60 3.82
N GLU A 44 8.35 -18.77 4.18
CA GLU A 44 8.12 -17.55 4.95
C GLU A 44 7.26 -16.55 4.17
N LEU A 45 7.56 -16.35 2.87
CA LEU A 45 6.77 -15.46 2.01
C LEU A 45 5.32 -15.92 1.87
N LEU A 46 5.07 -17.22 1.70
CA LEU A 46 3.72 -17.80 1.69
C LEU A 46 3.00 -17.55 3.01
N THR A 47 3.70 -17.74 4.13
CA THR A 47 3.13 -17.50 5.47
C THR A 47 2.74 -16.03 5.65
N ILE A 48 3.61 -15.11 5.26
CA ILE A 48 3.32 -13.66 5.32
C ILE A 48 2.16 -13.30 4.39
N ALA A 49 2.20 -13.76 3.13
CA ALA A 49 1.18 -13.45 2.14
C ALA A 49 -0.20 -14.04 2.51
N SER A 50 -0.24 -15.15 3.26
CA SER A 50 -1.49 -15.79 3.69
C SER A 50 -2.35 -14.90 4.59
N PHE A 51 -1.75 -13.96 5.30
CA PHE A 51 -2.44 -13.02 6.18
C PHE A 51 -3.34 -12.02 5.43
N TYR A 52 -2.95 -11.62 4.22
CA TYR A 52 -3.62 -10.60 3.43
C TYR A 52 -4.76 -11.20 2.59
N ASP A 53 -5.81 -10.40 2.30
CA ASP A 53 -6.93 -10.80 1.43
C ASP A 53 -6.56 -10.69 -0.04
N TYR A 54 -5.76 -9.68 -0.37
CA TYR A 54 -5.19 -9.47 -1.70
C TYR A 54 -3.74 -8.99 -1.59
N LEU A 55 -2.99 -9.15 -2.65
CA LEU A 55 -1.61 -8.69 -2.73
C LEU A 55 -1.51 -7.49 -3.68
N GLU A 56 -0.49 -6.67 -3.50
CA GLU A 56 -0.30 -5.43 -4.25
C GLU A 56 1.06 -5.39 -4.92
N ILE A 57 1.07 -4.93 -6.17
CA ILE A 57 2.27 -4.57 -6.90
C ILE A 57 2.15 -3.12 -7.39
N GLN A 58 3.28 -2.50 -7.65
CA GLN A 58 3.37 -1.15 -8.22
C GLN A 58 4.26 -1.16 -9.46
N PRO A 59 4.18 -0.14 -10.35
CA PRO A 59 5.19 0.03 -11.37
C PRO A 59 6.58 -0.07 -10.76
N HIS A 60 7.42 -0.95 -11.31
CA HIS A 60 8.77 -1.17 -10.76
C HIS A 60 9.58 0.12 -10.68
N THR A 61 9.30 1.08 -11.55
CA THR A 61 9.91 2.42 -11.55
C THR A 61 9.64 3.24 -10.29
N ASN A 62 8.56 2.95 -9.54
CA ASN A 62 8.27 3.60 -8.27
C ASN A 62 9.35 3.28 -7.21
N ASN A 63 10.04 2.14 -7.36
CA ASN A 63 10.99 1.60 -6.40
C ASN A 63 12.47 1.75 -6.82
N THR A 64 12.77 2.58 -7.81
CA THR A 64 14.16 2.80 -8.29
C THR A 64 15.10 3.32 -7.21
N PHE A 65 14.57 3.96 -6.18
CA PHE A 65 15.35 4.40 -5.02
C PHE A 65 16.04 3.22 -4.29
N LEU A 66 15.50 1.99 -4.38
CA LEU A 66 16.14 0.81 -3.81
C LEU A 66 17.45 0.46 -4.52
N ILE A 67 17.53 0.71 -5.84
CA ILE A 67 18.77 0.56 -6.61
C ILE A 67 19.77 1.64 -6.18
N ARG A 68 19.35 2.90 -6.11
CA ARG A 68 20.22 4.02 -5.68
C ARG A 68 20.79 3.83 -4.28
N LYS A 69 20.01 3.26 -3.38
CA LYS A 69 20.43 2.91 -2.00
C LYS A 69 21.26 1.62 -1.92
N GLY A 70 21.50 0.94 -3.04
CA GLY A 70 22.25 -0.32 -3.08
C GLY A 70 21.56 -1.49 -2.36
N ILE A 71 20.23 -1.40 -2.18
CA ILE A 71 19.42 -2.44 -1.52
C ILE A 71 19.13 -3.59 -2.50
N VAL A 72 18.88 -3.25 -3.77
CA VAL A 72 18.75 -4.20 -4.87
C VAL A 72 19.73 -3.83 -5.98
N PRO A 73 20.21 -4.81 -6.79
CA PRO A 73 21.29 -4.57 -7.74
C PRO A 73 20.86 -3.75 -8.96
N ASP A 74 19.66 -3.95 -9.48
CA ASP A 74 19.22 -3.42 -10.77
C ASP A 74 17.69 -3.43 -10.92
N GLU A 75 17.23 -2.95 -12.08
CA GLU A 75 15.82 -2.90 -12.45
C GLU A 75 15.20 -4.30 -12.57
N GLN A 76 15.98 -5.31 -13.02
CA GLN A 76 15.49 -6.68 -13.12
C GLN A 76 15.09 -7.22 -11.75
N ALA A 77 15.83 -6.89 -10.71
CA ALA A 77 15.49 -7.28 -9.33
C ALA A 77 14.15 -6.66 -8.89
N LEU A 78 13.85 -5.41 -9.27
CA LEU A 78 12.55 -4.80 -9.00
C LEU A 78 11.40 -5.50 -9.74
N ILE A 79 11.63 -5.89 -10.98
CA ILE A 79 10.69 -6.68 -11.78
C ILE A 79 10.46 -8.05 -11.14
N ASP A 80 11.51 -8.72 -10.70
CA ASP A 80 11.43 -10.04 -10.09
C ASP A 80 10.70 -10.01 -8.73
N MET A 81 10.81 -8.91 -7.98
CA MET A 81 9.99 -8.67 -6.78
C MET A 81 8.50 -8.68 -7.12
N ASN A 82 8.07 -7.95 -8.14
CA ASN A 82 6.67 -7.94 -8.59
C ASN A 82 6.21 -9.33 -9.08
N LYS A 83 7.05 -10.04 -9.85
CA LYS A 83 6.75 -11.41 -10.28
C LYS A 83 6.59 -12.36 -9.09
N THR A 84 7.45 -12.22 -8.08
CA THR A 84 7.34 -13.02 -6.84
C THR A 84 5.99 -12.80 -6.15
N VAL A 85 5.51 -11.55 -6.07
CA VAL A 85 4.18 -11.27 -5.50
C VAL A 85 3.06 -11.92 -6.33
N ILE A 86 3.16 -11.88 -7.66
CA ILE A 86 2.19 -12.54 -8.55
C ILE A 86 2.18 -14.06 -8.32
N GLU A 87 3.35 -14.69 -8.28
CA GLU A 87 3.49 -16.13 -8.03
C GLU A 87 2.93 -16.54 -6.66
N LEU A 88 3.11 -15.71 -5.62
CA LEU A 88 2.53 -15.94 -4.30
C LEU A 88 1.00 -15.82 -4.35
N GLY A 89 0.47 -14.84 -5.08
CA GLY A 89 -0.96 -14.68 -5.30
C GLY A 89 -1.57 -15.91 -5.97
N GLU A 90 -0.93 -16.41 -7.02
CA GLU A 90 -1.36 -17.63 -7.73
C GLU A 90 -1.30 -18.86 -6.81
N ALA A 91 -0.22 -19.04 -6.06
CA ALA A 91 -0.05 -20.16 -5.14
C ALA A 91 -1.10 -20.18 -4.01
N LEU A 92 -1.56 -19.01 -3.57
CA LEU A 92 -2.54 -18.84 -2.50
C LEU A 92 -3.97 -18.60 -3.02
N ASN A 93 -4.18 -18.62 -4.33
CA ASN A 93 -5.43 -18.25 -4.98
C ASN A 93 -5.96 -16.89 -4.50
N LYS A 94 -5.06 -15.90 -4.40
CA LYS A 94 -5.37 -14.52 -4.01
C LYS A 94 -5.23 -13.59 -5.19
N ARG A 95 -6.09 -12.56 -5.23
CA ARG A 95 -5.97 -11.50 -6.22
C ARG A 95 -4.70 -10.70 -5.99
N VAL A 96 -4.03 -10.35 -7.08
CA VAL A 96 -2.95 -9.37 -7.08
C VAL A 96 -3.44 -8.15 -7.84
N CYS A 97 -3.40 -6.98 -7.23
CA CYS A 97 -3.77 -5.74 -7.89
C CYS A 97 -2.57 -4.83 -8.09
N ALA A 98 -2.57 -4.08 -9.19
CA ALA A 98 -1.58 -3.06 -9.48
C ALA A 98 -2.10 -1.69 -9.07
N THR A 99 -1.36 -0.99 -8.20
CA THR A 99 -1.67 0.37 -7.77
C THR A 99 -0.61 1.36 -8.26
N CYS A 100 -1.00 2.63 -8.44
CA CYS A 100 -0.12 3.65 -9.02
C CYS A 100 0.69 4.42 -7.97
N ASP A 101 0.26 4.45 -6.71
CA ASP A 101 0.85 5.28 -5.64
C ASP A 101 0.83 6.78 -5.98
N VAL A 102 -0.33 7.28 -6.37
CA VAL A 102 -0.51 8.66 -6.85
C VAL A 102 -0.23 9.69 -5.77
N HIS A 103 0.66 10.64 -6.06
CA HIS A 103 1.00 11.75 -5.18
C HIS A 103 0.75 13.13 -5.81
N TYR A 104 0.53 13.20 -7.12
CA TYR A 104 0.20 14.41 -7.86
C TYR A 104 -0.55 14.04 -9.15
N LEU A 105 -1.21 15.01 -9.77
CA LEU A 105 -2.14 14.77 -10.87
C LEU A 105 -1.42 14.58 -12.21
N THR A 106 -0.51 15.50 -12.55
CA THR A 106 0.21 15.48 -13.84
C THR A 106 1.71 15.40 -13.63
N PRO A 107 2.49 14.89 -14.61
CA PRO A 107 3.96 14.81 -14.50
C PRO A 107 4.63 16.14 -14.16
N GLU A 108 4.09 17.27 -14.64
CA GLU A 108 4.62 18.61 -14.42
C GLU A 108 4.50 19.03 -12.94
N GLU A 109 3.54 18.48 -12.22
CA GLU A 109 3.30 18.80 -10.79
C GLU A 109 4.31 18.15 -9.85
N LYS A 110 5.19 17.29 -10.35
CA LYS A 110 6.28 16.68 -9.58
C LYS A 110 7.09 17.73 -8.82
N ILE A 111 7.30 18.91 -9.42
CA ILE A 111 8.05 20.01 -8.80
C ILE A 111 7.42 20.49 -7.49
N TYR A 112 6.08 20.49 -7.38
CA TYR A 112 5.42 20.92 -6.14
C TYR A 112 5.71 19.93 -5.00
N ARG A 113 5.73 18.64 -5.30
CA ARG A 113 6.12 17.60 -4.33
C ARG A 113 7.58 17.76 -3.91
N GLU A 114 8.49 18.00 -4.84
CA GLU A 114 9.91 18.27 -4.55
C GLU A 114 10.08 19.43 -3.58
N ILE A 115 9.40 20.57 -3.83
CA ILE A 115 9.42 21.75 -2.97
C ILE A 115 8.93 21.40 -1.56
N MET A 116 7.81 20.68 -1.46
CA MET A 116 7.23 20.29 -0.16
C MET A 116 8.18 19.35 0.62
N LEU A 117 8.73 18.34 -0.05
CA LEU A 117 9.64 17.38 0.58
C LEU A 117 10.95 18.05 1.01
N THR A 118 11.48 18.96 0.20
CA THR A 118 12.65 19.77 0.54
C THR A 118 12.38 20.62 1.79
N ALA A 119 11.22 21.28 1.86
CA ALA A 119 10.83 22.07 3.03
C ALA A 119 10.64 21.21 4.28
N CYS A 120 10.26 19.94 4.13
CA CYS A 120 10.17 18.96 5.22
C CYS A 120 11.52 18.32 5.59
N GLY A 121 12.61 18.64 4.88
CA GLY A 121 13.96 18.14 5.16
C GLY A 121 14.23 16.73 4.66
N PHE A 122 13.50 16.24 3.64
CA PHE A 122 13.80 14.96 3.01
C PHE A 122 15.04 15.08 2.12
N PRO A 123 16.07 14.24 2.33
CA PRO A 123 17.35 14.36 1.62
C PRO A 123 17.30 13.91 0.15
N ASP A 124 16.26 13.18 -0.25
CA ASP A 124 16.03 12.62 -1.58
C ASP A 124 14.83 13.27 -2.28
N ALA A 125 14.51 14.51 -1.92
CA ALA A 125 13.35 15.24 -2.44
C ALA A 125 13.40 15.43 -3.96
N ASP A 126 14.57 15.65 -4.54
CA ASP A 126 14.84 15.85 -5.97
C ASP A 126 14.93 14.52 -6.77
N GLU A 127 15.02 13.40 -6.09
CA GLU A 127 15.15 12.06 -6.69
C GLU A 127 13.84 11.26 -6.68
N GLN A 128 12.70 11.92 -6.55
CA GLN A 128 11.41 11.25 -6.47
C GLN A 128 11.06 10.54 -7.78
N PRO A 129 10.44 9.34 -7.72
CA PRO A 129 9.91 8.66 -8.89
C PRO A 129 8.71 9.42 -9.48
N ASP A 130 8.25 9.00 -10.66
CA ASP A 130 7.09 9.58 -11.31
C ASP A 130 5.79 8.99 -10.72
N LEU A 131 5.21 9.69 -9.75
CA LEU A 131 4.03 9.27 -8.99
C LEU A 131 2.77 10.07 -9.40
N HIS A 132 2.63 10.40 -10.68
CA HIS A 132 1.45 11.07 -11.21
C HIS A 132 0.28 10.08 -11.38
N LEU A 133 -0.92 10.61 -11.49
CA LEU A 133 -2.11 9.82 -11.81
C LEU A 133 -1.97 9.26 -13.23
N ARG A 134 -1.90 7.94 -13.35
CA ARG A 134 -1.85 7.24 -14.63
C ARG A 134 -3.23 6.82 -15.08
N THR A 135 -3.50 6.97 -16.35
CA THR A 135 -4.65 6.35 -17.03
C THR A 135 -4.51 4.83 -17.03
N THR A 136 -5.58 4.12 -17.39
CA THR A 136 -5.54 2.66 -17.53
C THR A 136 -4.47 2.22 -18.53
N ASP A 137 -4.37 2.90 -19.67
CA ASP A 137 -3.39 2.56 -20.71
C ASP A 137 -1.96 2.79 -20.23
N GLU A 138 -1.69 3.87 -19.51
CA GLU A 138 -0.39 4.14 -18.90
C GLU A 138 -0.04 3.12 -17.80
N MET A 139 -1.03 2.69 -17.02
CA MET A 139 -0.82 1.62 -16.04
C MET A 139 -0.51 0.28 -16.71
N LEU A 140 -1.24 -0.10 -17.76
CA LEU A 140 -0.93 -1.31 -18.53
C LEU A 140 0.48 -1.24 -19.12
N ALA A 141 0.86 -0.10 -19.68
CA ALA A 141 2.21 0.13 -20.23
C ALA A 141 3.33 0.10 -19.17
N SER A 142 2.99 0.29 -17.88
CA SER A 142 3.95 0.25 -16.77
C SER A 142 4.41 -1.17 -16.38
N PHE A 143 3.78 -2.20 -16.96
CA PHE A 143 4.12 -3.62 -16.71
C PHE A 143 4.52 -4.37 -18.00
N PRO A 144 5.50 -3.88 -18.79
CA PRO A 144 5.86 -4.45 -20.10
C PRO A 144 6.45 -5.85 -20.02
N TYR A 145 6.82 -6.30 -18.83
CA TYR A 145 7.37 -7.62 -18.55
C TYR A 145 6.30 -8.69 -18.27
N LEU A 146 5.02 -8.31 -18.21
CA LEU A 146 3.88 -9.21 -18.11
C LEU A 146 3.26 -9.45 -19.49
N SER A 147 2.56 -10.58 -19.66
CA SER A 147 1.70 -10.75 -20.83
C SER A 147 0.55 -9.74 -20.79
N GLU A 148 -0.02 -9.41 -21.96
CA GLU A 148 -1.19 -8.50 -22.03
C GLU A 148 -2.34 -8.98 -21.14
N GLU A 149 -2.59 -10.28 -21.12
CA GLU A 149 -3.63 -10.90 -20.28
C GLU A 149 -3.35 -10.72 -18.80
N LYS A 150 -2.10 -10.98 -18.36
CA LYS A 150 -1.71 -10.83 -16.95
C LYS A 150 -1.69 -9.35 -16.53
N ALA A 151 -1.21 -8.46 -17.38
CA ALA A 151 -1.25 -7.02 -17.13
C ALA A 151 -2.70 -6.54 -16.96
N TYR A 152 -3.62 -6.96 -17.86
CA TYR A 152 -5.04 -6.64 -17.74
C TYR A 152 -5.65 -7.22 -16.46
N GLU A 153 -5.31 -8.45 -16.09
CA GLU A 153 -5.75 -9.09 -14.86
C GLU A 153 -5.42 -8.24 -13.64
N VAL A 154 -4.14 -7.86 -13.46
CA VAL A 154 -3.67 -7.16 -12.24
C VAL A 154 -4.06 -5.68 -12.23
N VAL A 155 -4.09 -5.02 -13.40
CA VAL A 155 -4.39 -3.57 -13.50
C VAL A 155 -5.89 -3.30 -13.52
N VAL A 156 -6.69 -4.13 -14.19
CA VAL A 156 -8.09 -3.83 -14.45
C VAL A 156 -9.02 -4.82 -13.74
N ALA A 157 -8.89 -6.11 -14.02
CA ALA A 157 -9.88 -7.08 -13.55
C ALA A 157 -9.86 -7.22 -12.03
N ASN A 158 -8.69 -7.40 -11.43
CA ASN A 158 -8.55 -7.59 -9.98
C ASN A 158 -8.83 -6.32 -9.19
N THR A 159 -8.43 -5.14 -9.68
CA THR A 159 -8.74 -3.86 -9.04
C THR A 159 -10.25 -3.60 -8.99
N ARG A 160 -10.96 -3.89 -10.09
CA ARG A 160 -12.42 -3.81 -10.12
C ARG A 160 -13.06 -4.82 -9.17
N ALA A 161 -12.62 -6.08 -9.20
CA ALA A 161 -13.18 -7.13 -8.35
C ALA A 161 -12.99 -6.82 -6.85
N ILE A 162 -11.88 -6.19 -6.45
CA ILE A 162 -11.66 -5.73 -5.08
C ILE A 162 -12.62 -4.57 -4.77
N ASN A 163 -12.71 -3.57 -5.64
CA ASN A 163 -13.62 -2.44 -5.47
C ASN A 163 -15.08 -2.89 -5.34
N ASP A 164 -15.51 -3.80 -6.20
CA ASP A 164 -16.89 -4.32 -6.23
C ASP A 164 -17.24 -5.16 -4.98
N SER A 165 -16.24 -5.62 -4.23
CA SER A 165 -16.42 -6.34 -2.97
C SER A 165 -16.56 -5.41 -1.76
N ILE A 166 -16.34 -4.10 -1.92
CA ILE A 166 -16.45 -3.11 -0.86
C ILE A 166 -17.89 -2.59 -0.82
N GLU A 167 -18.52 -2.71 0.35
CA GLU A 167 -19.85 -2.16 0.57
C GLU A 167 -19.80 -0.64 0.76
N ASP A 168 -20.91 0.03 0.43
CA ASP A 168 -21.05 1.46 0.70
C ASP A 168 -21.22 1.69 2.19
N ILE A 169 -20.20 2.25 2.85
CA ILE A 169 -20.18 2.47 4.29
C ILE A 169 -20.00 3.96 4.60
N LYS A 170 -20.53 4.36 5.74
CA LYS A 170 -20.30 5.68 6.31
C LYS A 170 -19.26 5.56 7.45
N PRO A 171 -17.97 5.79 7.18
CA PRO A 171 -16.90 5.51 8.17
C PRO A 171 -16.94 6.45 9.38
N VAL A 172 -17.54 7.64 9.22
CA VAL A 172 -17.72 8.59 10.32
C VAL A 172 -19.22 8.71 10.61
N PRO A 173 -19.69 8.27 11.79
CA PRO A 173 -21.09 8.40 12.18
C PRO A 173 -21.55 9.87 12.17
N ASP A 174 -22.85 10.11 11.91
CA ASP A 174 -23.44 11.44 12.03
C ASP A 174 -23.49 11.89 13.49
N GLY A 175 -23.17 13.16 13.72
CA GLY A 175 -23.27 13.79 15.02
C GLY A 175 -21.92 14.14 15.65
N THR A 176 -21.99 14.77 16.81
CA THR A 176 -20.84 15.14 17.62
C THR A 176 -20.78 14.22 18.84
N TYR A 177 -19.67 13.54 19.03
CA TYR A 177 -19.44 12.64 20.15
C TYR A 177 -18.42 13.26 21.09
N SER A 178 -18.92 13.92 22.15
CA SER A 178 -18.05 14.43 23.21
C SER A 178 -17.57 13.31 24.12
N PRO A 179 -16.32 13.35 24.60
CA PRO A 179 -15.85 12.41 25.60
C PRO A 179 -16.76 12.45 26.84
N LYS A 180 -17.20 11.29 27.31
CA LYS A 180 -17.86 11.18 28.60
C LYS A 180 -16.79 10.94 29.66
N ILE A 181 -16.63 11.91 30.56
CA ILE A 181 -15.75 11.80 31.71
C ILE A 181 -16.67 11.59 32.92
N GLU A 182 -16.49 10.48 33.59
CA GLU A 182 -17.31 10.14 34.79
C GLU A 182 -17.15 11.23 35.86
N GLY A 183 -18.27 11.74 36.39
CA GLY A 183 -18.30 12.82 37.41
C GLY A 183 -18.05 14.23 36.85
N ALA A 184 -17.84 14.44 35.56
CA ALA A 184 -17.59 15.78 35.03
C ALA A 184 -18.79 16.72 35.14
N ASP A 185 -19.99 16.22 34.91
CA ASP A 185 -21.23 17.01 35.00
C ASP A 185 -21.51 17.46 36.45
N GLU A 186 -21.23 16.59 37.42
CA GLU A 186 -21.37 16.87 38.86
C GLU A 186 -20.32 17.90 39.29
N ALA A 187 -19.05 17.70 38.96
CA ALA A 187 -17.96 18.63 39.27
C ALA A 187 -18.19 20.03 38.65
N PHE A 188 -18.78 20.12 37.47
CA PHE A 188 -19.09 21.40 36.83
C PHE A 188 -20.26 22.14 37.54
N THR A 189 -21.19 21.39 38.14
CA THR A 189 -22.33 21.96 38.83
C THR A 189 -21.95 22.48 40.24
N GLU A 190 -20.88 21.92 40.85
CA GLU A 190 -20.38 22.33 42.17
C GLU A 190 -19.40 23.54 42.10
N MET A 191 -18.96 23.96 40.92
CA MET A 191 -18.14 25.16 40.71
C MET A 191 -18.99 26.43 40.59
#